data_755f8bc4003709db4d4b25731997fbea
#
_entry.id   755f8bc4003709db4d4b25731997fbea
#
_cell.length_a   1.000
_cell.length_b   1.000
_cell.length_c   1.000
_cell.angle_alpha   90.00
_cell.angle_beta   90.00
_cell.angle_gamma   90.00
#
_symmetry.space_group_name_H-M   'P 1'
#
loop_
_entity.id
_entity.type
_entity.pdbx_description
1 polymer ?
#
loop_
_entity_poly.entity_id
_entity_poly.type
_entity_poly.pdbx_seq_one_letter_code
_entity_poly.pdbx_strand_id
1 'polypeptide(L)'
;MNKYLKDIFLHLDGIAMTPIYQLIYIIKNRLNSKDIPLIDLSEYGDYIHVLVSILEGQDLIRKIDENHKNIRFEWTENSNNILSKNNDFSSFKDYYISSINLIEGNNEHNLSTSFNRAYQDYLKYVNEYNDEKSLISKHLEGALIAPILIYYNYVKPQSNLINDLYDKKLNDILDFLNQIDIIKKNSLTEKGEYILSKSYAYGVTDSYMRTFIHLEDLCLNPQTKGCLSKDIKFKSINFLKNKENHVNRALNVWGSGKSHTTYFKYIDNYIIDIFNKPIDDQPIGIADMGCGDGSFLYHLNNLVKNNTLRGDHLNSHPLFLIGADYNQAALDETSKMFFNEDNKPMTVLADISKPAKYAKKIKNSYDLNISDFLNVRSFLDHNRTYKNTDSLGINFKKATTNSFVWKGQRISSTQIQENLVNHFMKWKKYVSKYGLLILELHSININKINHNIGKVPMTAYISTHGFSDQFMIEYEVYKECIDHAGLKIDKKYEKIFPNNDIKMISINLIS
;
A
#
# COMPACT_ATOMS: atom_id res chain seq x y z
N MET A 1 13.61 -17.65 6.22
CA MET A 1 13.18 -16.25 6.40
C MET A 1 14.09 -15.61 7.43
N ASN A 2 14.60 -14.38 7.19
CA ASN A 2 15.47 -13.70 8.15
C ASN A 2 14.72 -13.53 9.47
N LYS A 3 15.42 -13.76 10.61
CA LYS A 3 14.84 -13.71 11.97
C LYS A 3 14.24 -12.36 12.36
N TYR A 4 14.69 -11.27 11.73
CA TYR A 4 14.22 -9.90 11.99
C TYR A 4 13.06 -9.44 11.09
N LEU A 5 12.66 -10.24 10.10
CA LEU A 5 11.59 -9.88 9.18
C LEU A 5 10.23 -9.78 9.90
N LYS A 6 10.05 -10.60 10.95
CA LYS A 6 8.86 -10.53 11.80
C LYS A 6 8.71 -9.17 12.46
N ASP A 7 9.81 -8.62 12.99
CA ASP A 7 9.79 -7.29 13.64
C ASP A 7 9.40 -6.22 12.63
N ILE A 8 9.96 -6.27 11.40
CA ILE A 8 9.58 -5.32 10.35
C ILE A 8 8.08 -5.39 10.07
N PHE A 9 7.49 -6.57 9.92
CA PHE A 9 6.06 -6.69 9.65
C PHE A 9 5.18 -6.16 10.79
N LEU A 10 5.58 -6.43 12.05
CA LEU A 10 4.91 -5.88 13.21
C LEU A 10 5.04 -4.35 13.28
N HIS A 11 6.22 -3.82 12.95
CA HIS A 11 6.44 -2.37 12.89
C HIS A 11 5.56 -1.72 11.80
N LEU A 12 5.46 -2.32 10.60
CA LEU A 12 4.62 -1.79 9.54
C LEU A 12 3.14 -1.74 9.95
N ASP A 13 2.63 -2.84 10.55
CA ASP A 13 1.28 -2.85 11.11
C ASP A 13 1.13 -1.79 12.21
N GLY A 14 2.18 -1.58 13.02
CA GLY A 14 2.21 -0.61 14.11
C GLY A 14 2.05 0.84 13.67
N ILE A 15 2.61 1.22 12.52
CA ILE A 15 2.45 2.57 11.94
C ILE A 15 0.95 2.89 11.76
N ALA A 16 0.16 1.93 11.30
CA ALA A 16 -1.27 2.09 11.10
C ALA A 16 -2.08 1.87 12.39
N MET A 17 -1.67 0.89 13.23
CA MET A 17 -2.41 0.51 14.43
C MET A 17 -2.30 1.52 15.57
N THR A 18 -1.18 2.23 15.71
CA THR A 18 -1.01 3.21 16.80
C THR A 18 -2.09 4.29 16.80
N PRO A 19 -2.39 5.00 15.68
CA PRO A 19 -3.53 5.91 15.65
C PRO A 19 -4.88 5.21 15.79
N ILE A 20 -5.00 3.95 15.38
CA ILE A 20 -6.22 3.16 15.60
C ILE A 20 -6.42 2.85 17.08
N TYR A 21 -5.38 2.58 17.86
CA TYR A 21 -5.48 2.40 19.31
C TYR A 21 -6.04 3.66 19.99
N GLN A 22 -5.56 4.84 19.60
CA GLN A 22 -6.13 6.10 20.09
C GLN A 22 -7.61 6.25 19.72
N LEU A 23 -7.98 5.85 18.51
CA LEU A 23 -9.37 5.90 18.05
C LEU A 23 -10.27 4.93 18.82
N ILE A 24 -9.78 3.72 19.14
CA ILE A 24 -10.50 2.76 20.00
C ILE A 24 -10.76 3.36 21.39
N TYR A 25 -9.78 4.03 21.98
CA TYR A 25 -9.93 4.70 23.28
C TYR A 25 -11.04 5.76 23.23
N ILE A 26 -11.08 6.57 22.17
CA ILE A 26 -12.12 7.59 21.97
C ILE A 26 -13.51 6.94 21.78
N ILE A 27 -13.62 5.91 20.94
CA ILE A 27 -14.88 5.20 20.69
C ILE A 27 -15.41 4.55 21.98
N LYS A 28 -14.55 3.87 22.72
CA LYS A 28 -14.94 3.27 24.01
C LYS A 28 -15.55 4.30 24.94
N ASN A 29 -14.91 5.47 25.07
CA ASN A 29 -15.38 6.53 25.96
C ASN A 29 -16.71 7.14 25.47
N ARG A 30 -16.94 7.23 24.14
CA ARG A 30 -18.22 7.69 23.58
C ARG A 30 -19.35 6.70 23.79
N LEU A 31 -19.08 5.41 23.66
CA LEU A 31 -20.09 4.37 23.71
C LEU A 31 -20.57 4.04 25.14
N ASN A 32 -19.93 4.58 26.20
CA ASN A 32 -20.27 4.33 27.62
C ASN A 32 -20.53 2.83 27.89
N SER A 33 -19.65 1.97 27.42
CA SER A 33 -19.92 0.62 27.00
C SER A 33 -20.48 -0.29 28.07
N LYS A 34 -21.72 -0.66 27.88
CA LYS A 34 -22.36 -1.89 28.31
C LYS A 34 -21.87 -3.03 27.40
N ASP A 35 -22.13 -4.25 27.77
CA ASP A 35 -21.58 -5.50 27.21
C ASP A 35 -21.59 -5.64 25.66
N ILE A 36 -22.48 -4.96 24.96
CA ILE A 36 -22.60 -5.01 23.50
C ILE A 36 -22.66 -3.58 22.94
N PRO A 37 -21.51 -3.01 22.52
CA PRO A 37 -21.47 -1.70 21.88
C PRO A 37 -22.27 -1.65 20.58
N LEU A 38 -22.96 -0.52 20.38
CA LEU A 38 -23.70 -0.19 19.17
C LEU A 38 -23.17 1.08 18.55
N ILE A 39 -22.69 1.00 17.31
CA ILE A 39 -22.36 2.16 16.48
C ILE A 39 -23.60 2.53 15.67
N ASP A 40 -24.19 3.69 15.96
CA ASP A 40 -25.21 4.29 15.10
C ASP A 40 -24.51 5.03 13.94
N LEU A 41 -24.63 4.51 12.74
CA LEU A 41 -23.95 5.03 11.56
C LEU A 41 -24.36 6.47 11.19
N SER A 42 -25.43 7.02 11.76
CA SER A 42 -25.80 8.41 11.57
C SER A 42 -24.84 9.38 12.28
N GLU A 43 -24.17 8.93 13.34
CA GLU A 43 -23.29 9.71 14.20
C GLU A 43 -21.81 9.59 13.85
N TYR A 44 -21.46 8.75 12.87
CA TYR A 44 -20.09 8.43 12.50
C TYR A 44 -19.77 8.79 11.06
N GLY A 45 -18.49 8.96 10.76
CA GLY A 45 -17.99 9.17 9.41
C GLY A 45 -17.96 7.89 8.58
N ASP A 46 -17.69 8.04 7.32
CA ASP A 46 -17.85 7.00 6.30
C ASP A 46 -16.88 5.82 6.46
N TYR A 47 -15.68 6.10 6.97
CA TYR A 47 -14.61 5.10 7.07
C TYR A 47 -14.68 4.24 8.33
N ILE A 48 -15.73 4.40 9.15
CA ILE A 48 -15.96 3.54 10.32
C ILE A 48 -16.08 2.06 9.93
N HIS A 49 -16.60 1.75 8.74
CA HIS A 49 -16.67 0.38 8.24
C HIS A 49 -15.29 -0.25 7.99
N VAL A 50 -14.34 0.55 7.49
CA VAL A 50 -12.95 0.12 7.30
C VAL A 50 -12.31 -0.13 8.65
N LEU A 51 -12.49 0.79 9.62
CA LEU A 51 -12.00 0.64 10.98
C LEU A 51 -12.52 -0.66 11.62
N VAL A 52 -13.82 -0.90 11.59
CA VAL A 52 -14.45 -2.11 12.16
C VAL A 52 -13.85 -3.37 11.53
N SER A 53 -13.64 -3.37 10.22
CA SER A 53 -13.00 -4.50 9.52
C SER A 53 -11.57 -4.75 9.99
N ILE A 54 -10.78 -3.68 10.21
CA ILE A 54 -9.42 -3.79 10.74
C ILE A 54 -9.42 -4.34 12.18
N LEU A 55 -10.32 -3.85 13.03
CA LEU A 55 -10.45 -4.32 14.42
C LEU A 55 -10.85 -5.79 14.48
N GLU A 56 -11.74 -6.23 13.61
CA GLU A 56 -12.13 -7.64 13.48
C GLU A 56 -10.94 -8.49 13.00
N GLY A 57 -10.19 -8.04 12.00
CA GLY A 57 -8.99 -8.71 11.50
C GLY A 57 -7.87 -8.83 12.54
N GLN A 58 -7.75 -7.87 13.45
CA GLN A 58 -6.82 -7.89 14.59
C GLN A 58 -7.34 -8.67 15.80
N ASP A 59 -8.54 -9.25 15.70
CA ASP A 59 -9.22 -9.94 16.80
C ASP A 59 -9.40 -9.05 18.05
N LEU A 60 -9.65 -7.76 17.83
CA LEU A 60 -9.95 -6.79 18.90
C LEU A 60 -11.46 -6.69 19.15
N ILE A 61 -12.25 -6.98 18.15
CA ILE A 61 -13.72 -7.06 18.23
C ILE A 61 -14.22 -8.33 17.53
N ARG A 62 -15.41 -8.76 17.92
CA ARG A 62 -16.22 -9.72 17.17
C ARG A 62 -17.48 -9.02 16.72
N LYS A 63 -17.63 -8.85 15.42
CA LYS A 63 -18.84 -8.27 14.84
C LYS A 63 -20.02 -9.24 14.97
N ILE A 64 -21.14 -8.77 15.55
CA ILE A 64 -22.35 -9.55 15.73
C ILE A 64 -23.25 -9.38 14.52
N ASP A 65 -23.57 -8.14 14.17
CA ASP A 65 -24.31 -7.81 12.96
C ASP A 65 -23.95 -6.43 12.44
N GLU A 66 -24.28 -6.20 11.17
CA GLU A 66 -24.10 -4.94 10.50
C GLU A 66 -25.24 -4.73 9.48
N ASN A 67 -25.90 -3.61 9.56
CA ASN A 67 -26.92 -3.18 8.62
C ASN A 67 -26.69 -1.73 8.18
N HIS A 68 -27.62 -1.16 7.41
CA HIS A 68 -27.49 0.21 6.86
C HIS A 68 -27.58 1.33 7.92
N LYS A 69 -27.95 1.00 9.17
CA LYS A 69 -28.08 1.97 10.27
C LYS A 69 -27.05 1.76 11.36
N ASN A 70 -26.73 0.50 11.66
CA ASN A 70 -25.98 0.16 12.87
C ASN A 70 -24.96 -0.94 12.63
N ILE A 71 -23.89 -0.91 13.44
CA ILE A 71 -22.95 -2.00 13.61
C ILE A 71 -22.97 -2.40 15.07
N ARG A 72 -23.22 -3.70 15.38
CA ARG A 72 -23.09 -4.27 16.71
C ARG A 72 -21.89 -5.19 16.79
N PHE A 73 -21.13 -5.08 17.86
CA PHE A 73 -19.96 -5.90 18.10
C PHE A 73 -19.75 -6.14 19.59
N GLU A 74 -18.85 -7.04 19.93
CA GLU A 74 -18.32 -7.23 21.28
C GLU A 74 -16.82 -7.07 21.28
N TRP A 75 -16.29 -6.57 22.39
CA TRP A 75 -14.83 -6.53 22.61
C TRP A 75 -14.33 -7.93 22.93
N THR A 76 -13.19 -8.33 22.36
CA THR A 76 -12.55 -9.62 22.66
C THR A 76 -11.60 -9.48 23.85
N GLU A 77 -11.08 -10.61 24.34
CA GLU A 77 -10.04 -10.60 25.38
C GLU A 77 -8.76 -9.86 24.92
N ASN A 78 -8.42 -9.95 23.63
CA ASN A 78 -7.27 -9.28 23.05
C ASN A 78 -7.35 -7.75 23.11
N SER A 79 -8.55 -7.20 23.22
CA SER A 79 -8.75 -5.76 23.39
C SER A 79 -8.54 -5.28 24.83
N ASN A 80 -8.51 -6.16 25.83
CA ASN A 80 -8.46 -5.79 27.25
C ASN A 80 -7.24 -4.93 27.60
N ASN A 81 -6.06 -5.23 27.04
CA ASN A 81 -4.83 -4.47 27.29
C ASN A 81 -4.90 -3.03 26.71
N ILE A 82 -5.74 -2.81 25.68
CA ILE A 82 -5.96 -1.47 25.12
C ILE A 82 -7.05 -0.75 25.91
N LEU A 83 -8.07 -1.49 26.35
CA LEU A 83 -9.28 -0.95 26.96
C LEU A 83 -9.22 -0.80 28.47
N SER A 84 -8.38 -1.60 29.17
CA SER A 84 -8.43 -1.77 30.62
C SER A 84 -7.93 -0.58 31.41
N LYS A 85 -7.17 0.35 30.81
CA LYS A 85 -6.63 1.54 31.49
C LYS A 85 -6.56 2.73 30.54
N ASN A 86 -6.30 3.92 31.09
CA ASN A 86 -6.18 5.18 30.35
C ASN A 86 -4.93 5.19 29.43
N ASN A 87 -4.87 4.27 28.48
CA ASN A 87 -3.85 4.25 27.44
C ASN A 87 -4.18 5.31 26.39
N ASP A 88 -3.80 6.54 26.70
CA ASP A 88 -3.89 7.66 25.78
C ASP A 88 -2.61 7.72 24.95
N PHE A 89 -2.74 7.46 23.64
CA PHE A 89 -1.65 7.53 22.67
C PHE A 89 -1.68 8.81 21.86
N SER A 90 -2.34 9.87 22.34
CA SER A 90 -2.48 11.14 21.62
C SER A 90 -1.14 11.79 21.28
N SER A 91 -0.09 11.59 22.08
CA SER A 91 1.26 12.07 21.84
C SER A 91 1.86 11.56 20.52
N PHE A 92 1.46 10.38 20.07
CA PHE A 92 1.89 9.83 18.78
C PHE A 92 1.36 10.65 17.60
N LYS A 93 0.18 11.26 17.72
CA LYS A 93 -0.33 12.18 16.70
C LYS A 93 0.56 13.40 16.52
N ASP A 94 1.03 14.00 17.61
CA ASP A 94 1.96 15.13 17.58
C ASP A 94 3.32 14.72 16.98
N TYR A 95 3.79 13.52 17.33
CA TYR A 95 5.02 12.94 16.76
C TYR A 95 4.88 12.71 15.26
N TYR A 96 3.75 12.17 14.79
CA TYR A 96 3.48 11.96 13.37
C TYR A 96 3.41 13.28 12.59
N ILE A 97 2.78 14.33 13.14
CA ILE A 97 2.77 15.65 12.51
C ILE A 97 4.19 16.21 12.38
N SER A 98 5.01 16.08 13.44
CA SER A 98 6.41 16.52 13.42
C SER A 98 7.25 15.72 12.40
N SER A 99 6.99 14.41 12.28
CA SER A 99 7.65 13.51 11.33
C SER A 99 7.30 13.83 9.88
N ILE A 100 6.04 14.12 9.57
CA ILE A 100 5.62 14.59 8.23
C ILE A 100 6.39 15.86 7.86
N ASN A 101 6.46 16.82 8.77
CA ASN A 101 7.18 18.07 8.53
C ASN A 101 8.68 17.84 8.28
N LEU A 102 9.31 16.95 9.05
CA LEU A 102 10.70 16.58 8.90
C LEU A 102 10.98 15.93 7.53
N ILE A 103 10.18 14.94 7.15
CA ILE A 103 10.34 14.17 5.90
C ILE A 103 10.08 15.07 4.68
N GLU A 104 9.23 16.09 4.81
CA GLU A 104 8.90 17.02 3.73
C GLU A 104 9.80 18.27 3.69
N GLY A 105 10.83 18.33 4.53
CA GLY A 105 11.82 19.41 4.54
C GLY A 105 11.37 20.68 5.26
N ASN A 106 10.35 20.61 6.09
CA ASN A 106 9.85 21.71 6.90
C ASN A 106 10.36 21.55 8.34
N ASN A 107 11.26 22.40 8.80
CA ASN A 107 11.76 22.56 10.19
C ASN A 107 11.93 21.33 11.10
N GLU A 108 13.17 21.07 11.50
CA GLU A 108 13.59 19.98 12.42
C GLU A 108 13.26 20.25 13.91
N HIS A 109 12.84 21.47 14.28
CA HIS A 109 12.87 21.94 15.69
C HIS A 109 11.94 21.23 16.68
N ASN A 110 10.90 20.55 16.23
CA ASN A 110 9.91 19.93 17.14
C ASN A 110 9.98 18.40 17.24
N LEU A 111 10.81 17.73 16.44
CA LEU A 111 10.84 16.27 16.40
C LEU A 111 11.27 15.67 17.75
N SER A 112 12.34 16.17 18.35
CA SER A 112 12.87 15.64 19.62
C SER A 112 11.83 15.73 20.75
N THR A 113 11.14 16.86 20.86
CA THR A 113 10.13 17.06 21.91
C THR A 113 8.91 16.17 21.71
N SER A 114 8.40 16.04 20.48
CA SER A 114 7.25 15.20 20.18
C SER A 114 7.62 13.71 20.26
N PHE A 115 8.83 13.34 19.83
CA PHE A 115 9.37 11.99 20.03
C PHE A 115 9.44 11.63 21.51
N ASN A 116 10.01 12.50 22.34
CA ASN A 116 10.13 12.24 23.79
C ASN A 116 8.77 11.94 24.40
N ARG A 117 7.73 12.74 24.11
CA ARG A 117 6.38 12.49 24.65
C ARG A 117 5.85 11.12 24.22
N ALA A 118 5.94 10.79 22.92
CA ALA A 118 5.48 9.50 22.42
C ALA A 118 6.29 8.33 23.01
N TYR A 119 7.59 8.52 23.20
CA TYR A 119 8.48 7.54 23.86
C TYR A 119 8.13 7.35 25.33
N GLN A 120 7.80 8.41 26.07
CA GLN A 120 7.33 8.28 27.46
C GLN A 120 6.01 7.51 27.55
N ASP A 121 5.06 7.69 26.63
CA ASP A 121 3.84 6.88 26.57
C ASP A 121 4.14 5.41 26.25
N TYR A 122 5.09 5.15 25.34
CA TYR A 122 5.58 3.80 25.08
C TYR A 122 6.19 3.18 26.33
N LEU A 123 7.10 3.87 27.03
CA LEU A 123 7.73 3.38 28.28
C LEU A 123 6.71 3.11 29.38
N LYS A 124 5.73 4.01 29.53
CA LYS A 124 4.62 3.82 30.47
C LYS A 124 3.88 2.52 30.15
N TYR A 125 3.53 2.28 28.87
CA TYR A 125 2.85 1.06 28.45
C TYR A 125 3.68 -0.18 28.76
N VAL A 126 4.96 -0.21 28.36
CA VAL A 126 5.86 -1.34 28.55
C VAL A 126 6.05 -1.66 30.03
N ASN A 127 6.29 -0.64 30.87
CA ASN A 127 6.50 -0.82 32.32
C ASN A 127 5.23 -1.30 33.03
N GLU A 128 4.06 -0.79 32.61
CA GLU A 128 2.79 -1.16 33.25
C GLU A 128 2.42 -2.63 32.99
N TYR A 129 2.72 -3.14 31.80
CA TYR A 129 2.37 -4.51 31.40
C TYR A 129 3.54 -5.47 31.57
N ASN A 130 4.75 -4.98 31.93
CA ASN A 130 6.01 -5.74 31.99
C ASN A 130 6.22 -6.63 30.76
N ASP A 131 5.89 -6.09 29.58
CA ASP A 131 5.82 -6.85 28.33
C ASP A 131 6.36 -6.07 27.12
N GLU A 132 7.70 -5.96 27.05
CA GLU A 132 8.41 -5.36 25.92
C GLU A 132 8.20 -6.12 24.59
N LYS A 133 7.66 -7.34 24.64
CA LYS A 133 7.51 -8.23 23.49
C LYS A 133 6.07 -8.40 23.05
N SER A 134 5.13 -7.71 23.68
CA SER A 134 3.73 -7.77 23.28
C SER A 134 3.53 -7.25 21.85
N LEU A 135 2.42 -7.64 21.26
CA LEU A 135 2.03 -7.14 19.94
C LEU A 135 1.93 -5.61 19.93
N ILE A 136 1.32 -5.03 20.98
CA ILE A 136 1.12 -3.59 21.09
C ILE A 136 2.47 -2.88 21.25
N SER A 137 3.37 -3.37 22.09
CA SER A 137 4.73 -2.81 22.24
C SER A 137 5.44 -2.76 20.89
N LYS A 138 5.38 -3.85 20.10
CA LYS A 138 5.98 -3.90 18.76
C LYS A 138 5.32 -2.95 17.78
N HIS A 139 4.02 -2.72 17.87
CA HIS A 139 3.32 -1.72 17.07
C HIS A 139 3.79 -0.30 17.44
N LEU A 140 3.89 0.02 18.73
CA LEU A 140 4.39 1.33 19.17
C LEU A 140 5.87 1.55 18.79
N GLU A 141 6.72 0.50 18.88
CA GLU A 141 8.10 0.55 18.37
C GLU A 141 8.12 0.93 16.89
N GLY A 142 7.25 0.30 16.08
CA GLY A 142 7.13 0.58 14.65
C GLY A 142 6.77 2.03 14.37
N ALA A 143 5.82 2.57 15.13
CA ALA A 143 5.39 3.96 15.04
C ALA A 143 6.52 4.95 15.40
N LEU A 144 7.37 4.61 16.38
CA LEU A 144 8.50 5.45 16.78
C LEU A 144 9.67 5.37 15.82
N ILE A 145 10.03 4.16 15.34
CA ILE A 145 11.24 3.96 14.53
C ILE A 145 11.07 4.37 13.07
N ALA A 146 9.87 4.24 12.49
CA ALA A 146 9.65 4.44 11.05
C ALA A 146 10.14 5.81 10.53
N PRO A 147 9.75 6.94 11.13
CA PRO A 147 10.21 8.25 10.66
C PRO A 147 11.74 8.41 10.75
N ILE A 148 12.38 7.81 11.75
CA ILE A 148 13.84 7.86 11.93
C ILE A 148 14.52 7.12 10.77
N LEU A 149 14.08 5.89 10.48
CA LEU A 149 14.64 5.08 9.38
C LEU A 149 14.46 5.76 8.02
N ILE A 150 13.29 6.36 7.79
CA ILE A 150 12.98 7.07 6.55
C ILE A 150 13.85 8.32 6.43
N TYR A 151 13.98 9.09 7.50
CA TYR A 151 14.79 10.30 7.49
C TYR A 151 16.24 10.02 7.04
N TYR A 152 16.88 9.00 7.62
CA TYR A 152 18.28 8.66 7.31
C TYR A 152 18.48 7.90 6.00
N ASN A 153 17.43 7.34 5.38
CA ASN A 153 17.59 6.61 4.12
C ASN A 153 16.94 7.27 2.91
N TYR A 154 16.00 8.18 3.14
CA TYR A 154 15.30 8.89 2.07
C TYR A 154 15.64 10.38 2.04
N VAL A 155 15.62 11.05 3.21
CA VAL A 155 15.85 12.51 3.28
C VAL A 155 17.36 12.82 3.33
N LYS A 156 18.13 12.09 4.14
CA LYS A 156 19.57 12.27 4.34
C LYS A 156 20.38 10.99 4.10
N PRO A 157 20.36 10.39 2.91
CA PRO A 157 20.97 9.08 2.64
C PRO A 157 22.50 9.06 2.77
N GLN A 158 23.17 10.22 2.84
CA GLN A 158 24.60 10.34 3.03
C GLN A 158 25.01 10.53 4.50
N SER A 159 24.06 10.68 5.42
CA SER A 159 24.34 10.89 6.84
C SER A 159 24.55 9.56 7.56
N ASN A 160 25.48 9.55 8.52
CA ASN A 160 25.61 8.44 9.45
C ASN A 160 24.62 8.64 10.60
N LEU A 161 23.64 7.73 10.72
CA LEU A 161 22.59 7.76 11.76
C LEU A 161 23.17 8.01 13.15
N ILE A 162 24.15 7.20 13.55
CA ILE A 162 24.68 7.20 14.92
C ILE A 162 25.42 8.51 15.22
N ASN A 163 26.32 8.93 14.33
CA ASN A 163 27.09 10.14 14.53
C ASN A 163 26.16 11.37 14.58
N ASP A 164 25.19 11.45 13.69
CA ASP A 164 24.24 12.58 13.64
C ASP A 164 23.38 12.66 14.92
N LEU A 165 22.95 11.52 15.46
CA LEU A 165 22.20 11.48 16.73
C LEU A 165 23.04 11.94 17.93
N TYR A 166 24.32 11.54 18.00
CA TYR A 166 25.25 11.99 19.04
C TYR A 166 25.59 13.47 18.92
N ASP A 167 25.91 13.93 17.71
CA ASP A 167 26.27 15.33 17.46
C ASP A 167 25.12 16.27 17.82
N LYS A 168 23.89 15.86 17.52
CA LYS A 168 22.67 16.62 17.87
C LYS A 168 22.16 16.40 19.28
N LYS A 169 22.81 15.54 20.08
CA LYS A 169 22.44 15.18 21.46
C LYS A 169 21.01 14.68 21.60
N LEU A 170 20.56 13.85 20.65
CA LEU A 170 19.22 13.26 20.64
C LEU A 170 19.17 12.00 21.51
N ASN A 171 19.40 12.16 22.83
CA ASN A 171 19.58 11.06 23.77
C ASN A 171 18.35 10.15 23.86
N ASP A 172 17.13 10.70 23.85
CA ASP A 172 15.90 9.89 23.93
C ASP A 172 15.77 8.94 22.74
N ILE A 173 16.19 9.37 21.54
CA ILE A 173 16.21 8.51 20.34
C ILE A 173 17.30 7.45 20.49
N LEU A 174 18.48 7.82 20.98
CA LEU A 174 19.57 6.87 21.24
C LEU A 174 19.17 5.81 22.26
N ASP A 175 18.53 6.22 23.36
CA ASP A 175 18.05 5.31 24.41
C ASP A 175 16.99 4.35 23.86
N PHE A 176 16.03 4.85 23.10
CA PHE A 176 15.03 4.03 22.41
C PHE A 176 15.68 3.01 21.47
N LEU A 177 16.59 3.44 20.60
CA LEU A 177 17.26 2.55 19.65
C LEU A 177 18.14 1.49 20.34
N ASN A 178 18.74 1.82 21.50
CA ASN A 178 19.44 0.85 22.35
C ASN A 178 18.45 -0.17 22.93
N GLN A 179 17.31 0.28 23.50
CA GLN A 179 16.30 -0.56 24.11
C GLN A 179 15.75 -1.61 23.13
N ILE A 180 15.49 -1.22 21.89
CA ILE A 180 14.95 -2.13 20.85
C ILE A 180 16.03 -2.89 20.07
N ASP A 181 17.28 -2.85 20.54
CA ASP A 181 18.46 -3.56 19.98
C ASP A 181 18.78 -3.16 18.52
N ILE A 182 18.59 -1.91 18.17
CA ILE A 182 19.02 -1.36 16.86
C ILE A 182 20.47 -0.89 16.94
N ILE A 183 20.87 -0.26 18.05
CA ILE A 183 22.24 0.15 18.32
C ILE A 183 22.76 -0.46 19.62
N LYS A 184 24.07 -0.66 19.72
CA LYS A 184 24.75 -1.09 20.93
C LYS A 184 26.20 -0.61 20.89
N LYS A 185 26.68 -0.05 22.01
CA LYS A 185 28.07 0.45 22.08
C LYS A 185 28.43 1.37 20.90
N ASN A 186 27.55 2.31 20.57
CA ASN A 186 27.72 3.28 19.49
C ASN A 186 27.87 2.68 18.07
N SER A 187 27.33 1.48 17.85
CA SER A 187 27.35 0.81 16.56
C SER A 187 26.00 0.17 16.26
N LEU A 188 25.65 0.03 14.98
CA LEU A 188 24.49 -0.77 14.60
C LEU A 188 24.70 -2.23 15.02
N THR A 189 23.65 -2.85 15.50
CA THR A 189 23.59 -4.31 15.67
C THR A 189 23.27 -4.99 14.34
N GLU A 190 23.40 -6.32 14.26
CA GLU A 190 22.95 -7.10 13.10
C GLU A 190 21.46 -6.83 12.79
N LYS A 191 20.63 -6.69 13.82
CA LYS A 191 19.22 -6.29 13.70
C LYS A 191 19.11 -4.89 13.12
N GLY A 192 19.88 -3.93 13.64
CA GLY A 192 19.88 -2.56 13.21
C GLY A 192 20.27 -2.41 11.72
N GLU A 193 21.35 -3.06 11.31
CA GLU A 193 21.78 -3.08 9.90
C GLU A 193 20.70 -3.65 8.98
N TYR A 194 20.09 -4.78 9.39
CA TYR A 194 19.05 -5.41 8.61
C TYR A 194 17.81 -4.51 8.47
N ILE A 195 17.31 -3.96 9.57
CA ILE A 195 16.13 -3.08 9.58
C ILE A 195 16.40 -1.80 8.78
N LEU A 196 17.57 -1.19 8.98
CA LEU A 196 17.97 0.01 8.23
C LEU A 196 18.05 -0.26 6.74
N SER A 197 18.57 -1.43 6.31
CA SER A 197 18.60 -1.84 4.89
C SER A 197 17.21 -2.00 4.27
N LYS A 198 16.17 -2.17 5.09
CA LYS A 198 14.75 -2.35 4.69
C LYS A 198 13.88 -1.12 4.97
N SER A 199 14.47 0.03 5.27
CA SER A 199 13.74 1.26 5.57
C SER A 199 12.74 1.67 4.48
N TYR A 200 12.98 1.31 3.23
CA TYR A 200 12.06 1.54 2.11
C TYR A 200 10.69 0.88 2.33
N ALA A 201 10.62 -0.27 3.00
CA ALA A 201 9.35 -0.92 3.32
C ALA A 201 8.49 -0.06 4.27
N TYR A 202 9.14 0.62 5.23
CA TYR A 202 8.46 1.57 6.12
C TYR A 202 7.90 2.78 5.34
N GLY A 203 8.63 3.25 4.31
CA GLY A 203 8.20 4.35 3.47
C GLY A 203 6.87 4.12 2.77
N VAL A 204 6.53 2.87 2.43
CA VAL A 204 5.21 2.55 1.85
C VAL A 204 4.09 2.91 2.83
N THR A 205 4.13 2.40 4.06
CA THR A 205 3.08 2.62 5.06
C THR A 205 3.10 4.05 5.59
N ASP A 206 4.28 4.57 5.91
CA ASP A 206 4.47 5.92 6.46
C ASP A 206 4.03 7.02 5.48
N SER A 207 4.10 6.77 4.18
CA SER A 207 3.61 7.72 3.18
C SER A 207 2.13 8.11 3.35
N TYR A 208 1.34 7.24 4.01
CA TYR A 208 -0.07 7.49 4.36
C TYR A 208 -0.26 8.11 5.75
N MET A 209 0.81 8.54 6.42
CA MET A 209 0.74 9.16 7.73
C MET A 209 -0.22 10.35 7.76
N ARG A 210 -0.32 11.09 6.64
CA ARG A 210 -1.29 12.19 6.48
C ARG A 210 -2.74 11.73 6.65
N THR A 211 -3.08 10.53 6.17
CA THR A 211 -4.40 9.91 6.40
C THR A 211 -4.53 9.46 7.85
N PHE A 212 -3.50 8.84 8.41
CA PHE A 212 -3.56 8.24 9.74
C PHE A 212 -3.74 9.26 10.87
N ILE A 213 -3.15 10.44 10.77
CA ILE A 213 -3.38 11.51 11.78
C ILE A 213 -4.81 12.08 11.75
N HIS A 214 -5.59 11.75 10.71
CA HIS A 214 -6.97 12.22 10.51
C HIS A 214 -8.02 11.11 10.62
N LEU A 215 -7.66 9.93 11.16
CA LEU A 215 -8.61 8.82 11.31
C LEU A 215 -9.81 9.20 12.20
N GLU A 216 -9.62 10.05 13.19
CA GLU A 216 -10.71 10.57 14.02
C GLU A 216 -11.73 11.32 13.15
N ASP A 217 -11.27 12.24 12.31
CA ASP A 217 -12.16 12.99 11.39
C ASP A 217 -12.84 12.03 10.39
N LEU A 218 -12.10 11.09 9.81
CA LEU A 218 -12.62 10.15 8.82
C LEU A 218 -13.70 9.23 9.40
N CYS A 219 -13.47 8.72 10.61
CA CYS A 219 -14.32 7.69 11.20
C CYS A 219 -15.41 8.26 12.12
N LEU A 220 -15.14 9.36 12.84
CA LEU A 220 -16.04 9.88 13.88
C LEU A 220 -16.78 11.17 13.51
N ASN A 221 -16.47 11.76 12.35
CA ASN A 221 -17.14 12.99 11.91
C ASN A 221 -18.14 12.72 10.78
N PRO A 222 -19.45 12.79 11.03
CA PRO A 222 -20.48 12.55 10.01
C PRO A 222 -20.48 13.58 8.88
N GLN A 223 -19.82 14.72 9.03
CA GLN A 223 -19.67 15.72 7.95
C GLN A 223 -18.75 15.28 6.82
N THR A 224 -17.95 14.23 7.02
CA THR A 224 -17.10 13.65 5.98
C THR A 224 -17.85 12.69 5.04
N LYS A 225 -19.12 12.40 5.35
CA LYS A 225 -19.96 11.56 4.47
C LYS A 225 -20.08 12.16 3.07
N GLY A 226 -20.06 11.30 2.08
CA GLY A 226 -20.13 11.71 0.68
C GLY A 226 -18.81 12.19 0.07
N CYS A 227 -17.74 12.31 0.86
CA CYS A 227 -16.42 12.73 0.41
C CYS A 227 -15.48 11.53 0.23
N LEU A 228 -14.61 11.57 -0.77
CA LEU A 228 -13.46 10.67 -0.85
C LEU A 228 -12.41 11.10 0.16
N SER A 229 -11.70 10.18 0.81
CA SER A 229 -10.66 10.52 1.79
C SER A 229 -9.58 11.42 1.19
N LYS A 230 -9.19 11.16 -0.05
CA LYS A 230 -8.20 11.96 -0.78
C LYS A 230 -8.65 13.39 -1.10
N ASP A 231 -9.95 13.68 -1.08
CA ASP A 231 -10.52 14.99 -1.38
C ASP A 231 -10.80 15.80 -0.09
N ILE A 232 -10.72 15.17 1.09
CA ILE A 232 -10.95 15.84 2.37
C ILE A 232 -9.76 16.76 2.69
N LYS A 233 -10.06 18.02 2.92
CA LYS A 233 -9.07 19.02 3.32
C LYS A 233 -9.01 19.10 4.84
N PHE A 234 -7.92 18.64 5.40
CA PHE A 234 -7.67 18.71 6.83
C PHE A 234 -7.00 20.03 7.22
N LYS A 235 -7.47 20.68 8.26
CA LYS A 235 -7.00 22.02 8.69
C LYS A 235 -5.61 22.01 9.35
N SER A 236 -5.16 20.86 9.82
CA SER A 236 -3.97 20.72 10.68
C SER A 236 -2.63 20.66 9.95
N ILE A 237 -2.62 20.56 8.64
CA ILE A 237 -1.40 20.50 7.83
C ILE A 237 -1.43 21.62 6.80
N ASN A 238 -0.37 22.42 6.74
CA ASN A 238 -0.16 23.40 5.67
C ASN A 238 0.09 22.67 4.35
N PHE A 239 -0.96 22.52 3.55
CA PHE A 239 -0.86 21.88 2.24
C PHE A 239 -0.07 22.78 1.29
N LEU A 240 1.07 22.28 0.81
CA LEU A 240 1.73 22.89 -0.33
C LEU A 240 0.81 22.76 -1.55
N LYS A 241 0.58 23.87 -2.26
CA LYS A 241 -0.22 23.87 -3.48
C LYS A 241 0.23 22.76 -4.41
N ASN A 242 -0.71 21.95 -4.91
CA ASN A 242 -0.53 20.84 -5.85
C ASN A 242 0.00 19.51 -5.28
N LYS A 243 -0.03 19.27 -3.96
CA LYS A 243 0.27 17.95 -3.39
C LYS A 243 -1.02 17.20 -3.03
N GLU A 244 -0.98 15.88 -3.17
CA GLU A 244 -2.06 15.00 -2.71
C GLU A 244 -2.19 15.11 -1.17
N ASN A 245 -3.43 15.19 -0.68
CA ASN A 245 -3.66 15.43 0.75
C ASN A 245 -3.51 14.17 1.60
N HIS A 246 -3.80 13.00 1.04
CA HIS A 246 -3.88 11.74 1.77
C HIS A 246 -2.56 10.96 1.80
N VAL A 247 -1.63 11.24 0.90
CA VAL A 247 -0.38 10.49 0.76
C VAL A 247 0.79 11.37 0.37
N ASN A 248 1.98 11.09 0.92
CA ASN A 248 3.24 11.61 0.39
C ASN A 248 3.65 10.74 -0.81
N ARG A 249 3.31 11.17 -2.03
CA ARG A 249 3.50 10.38 -3.24
C ARG A 249 4.97 10.07 -3.53
N ALA A 250 5.87 11.00 -3.30
CA ALA A 250 7.29 10.80 -3.54
C ALA A 250 7.87 9.71 -2.62
N LEU A 251 7.53 9.75 -1.33
CA LEU A 251 7.91 8.72 -0.35
C LEU A 251 7.27 7.36 -0.71
N ASN A 252 6.02 7.36 -1.14
CA ASN A 252 5.33 6.13 -1.56
C ASN A 252 6.03 5.48 -2.76
N VAL A 253 6.35 6.24 -3.79
CA VAL A 253 7.07 5.76 -4.98
C VAL A 253 8.47 5.24 -4.62
N TRP A 254 9.21 5.95 -3.75
CA TRP A 254 10.51 5.48 -3.28
C TRP A 254 10.42 4.14 -2.54
N GLY A 255 9.45 4.00 -1.65
CA GLY A 255 9.24 2.78 -0.86
C GLY A 255 8.73 1.62 -1.70
N SER A 256 7.69 1.85 -2.50
CA SER A 256 7.06 0.83 -3.34
C SER A 256 7.98 0.38 -4.48
N GLY A 257 8.65 1.29 -5.19
CA GLY A 257 9.57 0.97 -6.27
C GLY A 257 10.64 -0.03 -5.81
N LYS A 258 11.32 0.25 -4.70
CA LYS A 258 12.32 -0.69 -4.13
C LYS A 258 11.72 -2.03 -3.68
N SER A 259 10.49 -2.02 -3.15
CA SER A 259 9.81 -3.25 -2.75
C SER A 259 9.42 -4.10 -3.95
N HIS A 260 8.95 -3.49 -5.03
CA HIS A 260 8.48 -4.16 -6.24
C HIS A 260 9.61 -4.87 -7.01
N THR A 261 10.83 -4.31 -7.03
CA THR A 261 11.99 -4.91 -7.72
C THR A 261 12.28 -6.34 -7.27
N THR A 262 11.91 -6.70 -6.04
CA THR A 262 12.06 -8.06 -5.50
C THR A 262 11.32 -9.10 -6.35
N TYR A 263 10.24 -8.70 -7.02
CA TYR A 263 9.39 -9.61 -7.80
C TYR A 263 9.74 -9.66 -9.29
N PHE A 264 10.50 -8.70 -9.82
CA PHE A 264 10.76 -8.60 -11.26
C PHE A 264 11.42 -9.86 -11.85
N LYS A 265 12.39 -10.42 -11.17
CA LYS A 265 13.08 -11.66 -11.60
C LYS A 265 12.14 -12.87 -11.81
N TYR A 266 10.96 -12.88 -11.23
CA TYR A 266 9.99 -13.96 -11.39
C TYR A 266 9.18 -13.87 -12.68
N ILE A 267 9.33 -12.76 -13.41
CA ILE A 267 8.70 -12.50 -14.70
C ILE A 267 9.63 -12.84 -15.87
N ASP A 268 10.93 -12.87 -15.64
CA ASP A 268 11.97 -12.95 -16.66
C ASP A 268 11.73 -14.10 -17.64
N ASN A 269 11.40 -15.29 -17.16
CA ASN A 269 11.14 -16.44 -18.02
C ASN A 269 10.00 -16.19 -19.01
N TYR A 270 8.94 -15.50 -18.60
CA TYR A 270 7.85 -15.16 -19.50
C TYR A 270 8.29 -14.18 -20.59
N ILE A 271 9.02 -13.15 -20.22
CA ILE A 271 9.54 -12.15 -21.18
C ILE A 271 10.48 -12.82 -22.17
N ILE A 272 11.39 -13.67 -21.68
CA ILE A 272 12.30 -14.46 -22.53
C ILE A 272 11.51 -15.36 -23.47
N ASP A 273 10.50 -16.09 -22.99
CA ASP A 273 9.69 -16.99 -23.81
C ASP A 273 8.94 -16.24 -24.93
N ILE A 274 8.38 -15.05 -24.65
CA ILE A 274 7.61 -14.31 -25.65
C ILE A 274 8.52 -13.63 -26.69
N PHE A 275 9.66 -13.06 -26.28
CA PHE A 275 10.58 -12.35 -27.17
C PHE A 275 11.64 -13.26 -27.82
N ASN A 276 11.60 -14.58 -27.59
CA ASN A 276 12.33 -15.63 -28.32
C ASN A 276 11.47 -16.39 -29.34
N LYS A 277 10.17 -16.06 -29.48
CA LYS A 277 9.35 -16.56 -30.59
C LYS A 277 9.89 -16.04 -31.93
N PRO A 278 9.47 -16.62 -33.07
CA PRO A 278 9.71 -16.00 -34.37
C PRO A 278 9.34 -14.51 -34.34
N ILE A 279 10.15 -13.68 -34.97
CA ILE A 279 10.04 -12.21 -34.84
C ILE A 279 8.63 -11.69 -35.18
N ASP A 280 7.99 -12.25 -36.22
CA ASP A 280 6.65 -11.84 -36.66
C ASP A 280 5.54 -12.23 -35.67
N ASP A 281 5.80 -13.18 -34.78
CA ASP A 281 4.87 -13.65 -33.75
C ASP A 281 5.03 -12.89 -32.42
N GLN A 282 6.01 -11.99 -32.33
CA GLN A 282 6.29 -11.22 -31.11
C GLN A 282 5.47 -9.95 -31.03
N PRO A 283 5.19 -9.41 -29.82
CA PRO A 283 4.68 -8.07 -29.68
C PRO A 283 5.69 -7.05 -30.23
N ILE A 284 5.19 -5.93 -30.77
CA ILE A 284 6.08 -4.88 -31.28
C ILE A 284 6.83 -4.15 -30.15
N GLY A 285 6.37 -4.29 -28.92
CA GLY A 285 6.97 -3.63 -27.77
C GLY A 285 6.24 -3.94 -26.48
N ILE A 286 6.57 -3.19 -25.44
CA ILE A 286 6.01 -3.31 -24.08
C ILE A 286 5.30 -2.01 -23.71
N ALA A 287 4.07 -2.11 -23.20
CA ALA A 287 3.29 -0.98 -22.69
C ALA A 287 3.00 -1.15 -21.20
N ASP A 288 3.66 -0.35 -20.38
CA ASP A 288 3.50 -0.35 -18.93
C ASP A 288 2.48 0.70 -18.49
N MET A 289 1.38 0.24 -17.92
CA MET A 289 0.30 1.09 -17.42
C MET A 289 0.41 1.24 -15.91
N GLY A 290 0.66 2.48 -15.45
CA GLY A 290 1.06 2.79 -14.07
C GLY A 290 2.57 2.62 -13.92
N CYS A 291 3.35 3.18 -14.86
CA CYS A 291 4.79 2.96 -14.93
C CYS A 291 5.58 3.53 -13.74
N GLY A 292 4.99 4.43 -12.95
CA GLY A 292 5.63 5.00 -11.76
C GLY A 292 6.96 5.66 -12.07
N ASP A 293 8.04 5.21 -11.43
CA ASP A 293 9.41 5.67 -11.67
C ASP A 293 10.08 5.05 -12.92
N GLY A 294 9.38 4.15 -13.61
CA GLY A 294 9.89 3.47 -14.80
C GLY A 294 10.77 2.26 -14.53
N SER A 295 11.04 1.91 -13.27
CA SER A 295 11.98 0.82 -12.91
C SER A 295 11.55 -0.55 -13.47
N PHE A 296 10.25 -0.82 -13.52
CA PHE A 296 9.74 -2.06 -14.11
C PHE A 296 9.94 -2.09 -15.63
N LEU A 297 9.57 -1.04 -16.33
CA LEU A 297 9.77 -0.93 -17.77
C LEU A 297 11.25 -0.97 -18.14
N TYR A 298 12.12 -0.36 -17.33
CA TYR A 298 13.57 -0.39 -17.49
C TYR A 298 14.13 -1.81 -17.34
N HIS A 299 13.67 -2.56 -16.33
CA HIS A 299 14.05 -3.97 -16.15
C HIS A 299 13.67 -4.81 -17.39
N LEU A 300 12.42 -4.65 -17.89
CA LEU A 300 11.92 -5.38 -19.05
C LEU A 300 12.68 -5.03 -20.34
N ASN A 301 12.98 -3.74 -20.55
CA ASN A 301 13.81 -3.29 -21.68
C ASN A 301 15.18 -3.96 -21.69
N ASN A 302 15.88 -3.94 -20.55
CA ASN A 302 17.20 -4.55 -20.43
C ASN A 302 17.17 -6.07 -20.61
N LEU A 303 16.13 -6.72 -20.09
CA LEU A 303 15.96 -8.16 -20.25
C LEU A 303 15.76 -8.52 -21.72
N VAL A 304 14.90 -7.83 -22.45
CA VAL A 304 14.68 -8.07 -23.87
C VAL A 304 15.95 -7.79 -24.68
N LYS A 305 16.59 -6.64 -24.44
CA LYS A 305 17.80 -6.21 -25.15
C LYS A 305 18.95 -7.22 -25.01
N ASN A 306 19.15 -7.78 -23.82
CA ASN A 306 20.35 -8.55 -23.51
C ASN A 306 20.14 -10.07 -23.53
N ASN A 307 18.91 -10.57 -23.50
CA ASN A 307 18.64 -11.99 -23.25
C ASN A 307 17.65 -12.63 -24.22
N THR A 308 17.27 -11.95 -25.32
CA THR A 308 16.25 -12.49 -26.23
C THR A 308 16.62 -12.30 -27.71
N LEU A 309 15.99 -13.12 -28.56
CA LEU A 309 16.11 -13.00 -30.02
C LEU A 309 15.76 -11.59 -30.53
N ARG A 310 14.79 -10.91 -29.90
CA ARG A 310 14.46 -9.52 -30.24
C ARG A 310 15.67 -8.59 -30.03
N GLY A 311 16.45 -8.82 -28.96
CA GLY A 311 17.66 -8.06 -28.67
C GLY A 311 18.68 -8.09 -29.81
N ASP A 312 18.85 -9.26 -30.46
CA ASP A 312 19.76 -9.45 -31.59
C ASP A 312 19.27 -8.75 -32.86
N HIS A 313 17.99 -8.40 -32.94
CA HIS A 313 17.33 -7.86 -34.13
C HIS A 313 16.81 -6.42 -33.96
N LEU A 314 17.24 -5.67 -32.95
CA LEU A 314 16.73 -4.31 -32.65
C LEU A 314 16.89 -3.34 -33.83
N ASN A 315 17.90 -3.50 -34.67
CA ASN A 315 18.13 -2.65 -35.85
C ASN A 315 17.04 -2.82 -36.93
N SER A 316 16.56 -4.05 -37.12
CA SER A 316 15.51 -4.37 -38.11
C SER A 316 14.11 -4.41 -37.50
N HIS A 317 14.01 -4.75 -36.22
CA HIS A 317 12.76 -4.90 -35.47
C HIS A 317 12.90 -4.19 -34.12
N PRO A 318 12.75 -2.85 -34.11
CA PRO A 318 12.92 -2.07 -32.89
C PRO A 318 11.90 -2.46 -31.81
N LEU A 319 12.30 -2.39 -30.55
CA LEU A 319 11.44 -2.60 -29.39
C LEU A 319 10.80 -1.26 -29.00
N PHE A 320 9.49 -1.11 -29.20
CA PHE A 320 8.78 0.07 -28.74
C PHE A 320 8.45 -0.02 -27.24
N LEU A 321 8.67 1.08 -26.51
CA LEU A 321 8.35 1.17 -25.09
C LEU A 321 7.31 2.27 -24.87
N ILE A 322 6.26 1.97 -24.09
CA ILE A 322 5.27 2.95 -23.64
C ILE A 322 5.24 2.94 -22.12
N GLY A 323 5.51 4.10 -21.50
CA GLY A 323 5.29 4.35 -20.07
C GLY A 323 4.04 5.21 -19.91
N ALA A 324 2.98 4.67 -19.33
CA ALA A 324 1.74 5.40 -19.10
C ALA A 324 1.44 5.52 -17.62
N ASP A 325 1.08 6.72 -17.17
CA ASP A 325 0.64 6.98 -15.80
C ASP A 325 -0.43 8.08 -15.79
N TYR A 326 -1.21 8.19 -14.72
CA TYR A 326 -2.16 9.30 -14.58
C TYR A 326 -1.51 10.53 -13.91
N ASN A 327 -0.30 10.37 -13.36
CA ASN A 327 0.46 11.40 -12.67
C ASN A 327 1.65 11.87 -13.52
N GLN A 328 1.71 13.14 -13.84
CA GLN A 328 2.82 13.70 -14.65
C GLN A 328 4.17 13.54 -13.97
N ALA A 329 4.25 13.66 -12.64
CA ALA A 329 5.51 13.51 -11.91
C ALA A 329 6.09 12.08 -12.05
N ALA A 330 5.24 11.05 -12.13
CA ALA A 330 5.67 9.68 -12.41
C ALA A 330 6.29 9.55 -13.80
N LEU A 331 5.66 10.15 -14.81
CA LEU A 331 6.18 10.17 -16.19
C LEU A 331 7.53 10.92 -16.29
N ASP A 332 7.70 11.97 -15.51
CA ASP A 332 8.96 12.72 -15.44
C ASP A 332 10.07 11.85 -14.82
N GLU A 333 9.79 11.07 -13.77
CA GLU A 333 10.73 10.12 -13.19
C GLU A 333 11.05 8.96 -14.15
N THR A 334 10.05 8.41 -14.85
CA THR A 334 10.27 7.43 -15.92
C THR A 334 11.21 7.98 -16.99
N SER A 335 11.01 9.23 -17.42
CA SER A 335 11.88 9.89 -18.42
C SER A 335 13.31 10.05 -17.92
N LYS A 336 13.50 10.34 -16.64
CA LYS A 336 14.85 10.43 -16.01
C LYS A 336 15.53 9.06 -15.95
N MET A 337 14.78 7.99 -15.63
CA MET A 337 15.28 6.61 -15.58
C MET A 337 15.92 6.21 -16.91
N PHE A 338 15.32 6.63 -18.02
CA PHE A 338 15.77 6.32 -19.38
C PHE A 338 16.65 7.42 -20.01
N PHE A 339 17.13 8.39 -19.23
CA PHE A 339 17.86 9.55 -19.80
C PHE A 339 19.07 9.13 -20.64
N ASN A 340 19.84 8.16 -20.17
CA ASN A 340 21.06 7.67 -20.84
C ASN A 340 20.83 6.48 -21.78
N GLU A 341 19.57 6.04 -21.96
CA GLU A 341 19.24 4.93 -22.84
C GLU A 341 18.98 5.42 -24.28
N ASP A 342 19.40 4.63 -25.26
CA ASP A 342 19.07 4.89 -26.67
C ASP A 342 17.59 4.65 -26.94
N ASN A 343 17.00 3.62 -26.32
CA ASN A 343 15.60 3.27 -26.42
C ASN A 343 14.77 3.95 -25.31
N LYS A 344 14.24 5.12 -25.60
CA LYS A 344 13.43 5.92 -24.66
C LYS A 344 11.95 5.56 -24.78
N PRO A 345 11.22 5.45 -23.66
CA PRO A 345 9.79 5.20 -23.69
C PRO A 345 9.00 6.42 -24.18
N MET A 346 7.96 6.14 -24.93
CA MET A 346 6.88 7.11 -25.20
C MET A 346 6.07 7.29 -23.92
N THR A 347 6.15 8.45 -23.28
CA THR A 347 5.40 8.73 -22.05
C THR A 347 4.00 9.26 -22.35
N VAL A 348 2.98 8.73 -21.66
CA VAL A 348 1.58 9.05 -21.94
C VAL A 348 0.78 9.22 -20.65
N LEU A 349 0.25 10.41 -20.44
CA LEU A 349 -0.69 10.66 -19.33
C LEU A 349 -2.01 9.93 -19.61
N ALA A 350 -2.32 8.89 -18.83
CA ALA A 350 -3.48 8.02 -19.04
C ALA A 350 -4.06 7.49 -17.72
N ASP A 351 -5.33 7.08 -17.74
CA ASP A 351 -6.08 6.52 -16.63
C ASP A 351 -6.43 5.06 -16.94
N ILE A 352 -5.98 4.13 -16.11
CA ILE A 352 -6.22 2.68 -16.25
C ILE A 352 -7.71 2.33 -16.40
N SER A 353 -8.60 3.13 -15.81
CA SER A 353 -10.05 2.93 -15.88
C SER A 353 -10.64 3.25 -17.25
N LYS A 354 -9.82 3.85 -18.16
CA LYS A 354 -10.26 4.35 -19.48
C LYS A 354 -9.40 3.83 -20.62
N PRO A 355 -9.26 2.50 -20.81
CA PRO A 355 -8.37 1.93 -21.81
C PRO A 355 -8.67 2.40 -23.25
N ALA A 356 -9.93 2.66 -23.59
CA ALA A 356 -10.29 3.18 -24.92
C ALA A 356 -9.73 4.59 -25.18
N LYS A 357 -9.68 5.46 -24.15
CA LYS A 357 -9.06 6.79 -24.27
C LYS A 357 -7.55 6.68 -24.41
N TYR A 358 -6.94 5.78 -23.62
CA TYR A 358 -5.52 5.48 -23.72
C TYR A 358 -5.14 4.96 -25.11
N ALA A 359 -5.83 3.93 -25.61
CA ALA A 359 -5.60 3.38 -26.95
C ALA A 359 -5.75 4.43 -28.05
N LYS A 360 -6.80 5.29 -27.99
CA LYS A 360 -6.98 6.39 -28.92
C LYS A 360 -5.82 7.40 -28.88
N LYS A 361 -5.30 7.69 -27.68
CA LYS A 361 -4.17 8.62 -27.52
C LYS A 361 -2.90 8.06 -28.16
N ILE A 362 -2.59 6.78 -27.93
CA ILE A 362 -1.46 6.08 -28.55
C ILE A 362 -1.60 6.11 -30.09
N LYS A 363 -2.78 5.75 -30.61
CA LYS A 363 -3.03 5.77 -32.05
C LYS A 363 -2.82 7.14 -32.66
N ASN A 364 -3.36 8.18 -32.04
CA ASN A 364 -3.28 9.55 -32.56
C ASN A 364 -1.86 10.16 -32.46
N SER A 365 -1.11 9.84 -31.40
CA SER A 365 0.21 10.46 -31.19
C SER A 365 1.36 9.72 -31.86
N TYR A 366 1.22 8.40 -32.06
CA TYR A 366 2.33 7.55 -32.52
C TYR A 366 1.95 6.62 -33.68
N ASP A 367 0.70 6.62 -34.13
CA ASP A 367 0.13 5.70 -35.13
C ASP A 367 0.27 4.21 -34.77
N LEU A 368 0.34 3.88 -33.47
CA LEU A 368 0.49 2.53 -32.95
C LEU A 368 -0.81 2.01 -32.35
N ASN A 369 -1.02 0.69 -32.36
CA ASN A 369 -2.17 0.06 -31.72
C ASN A 369 -1.71 -0.62 -30.43
N ILE A 370 -2.34 -0.30 -29.30
CA ILE A 370 -1.99 -0.85 -27.98
C ILE A 370 -2.15 -2.38 -27.91
N SER A 371 -3.00 -2.97 -28.76
CA SER A 371 -3.19 -4.42 -28.89
C SER A 371 -2.00 -5.16 -29.52
N ASP A 372 -1.08 -4.43 -30.17
CA ASP A 372 0.13 -5.01 -30.73
C ASP A 372 1.30 -5.06 -29.74
N PHE A 373 1.10 -4.54 -28.54
CA PHE A 373 2.05 -4.57 -27.43
C PHE A 373 1.76 -5.71 -26.46
N LEU A 374 2.82 -6.19 -25.79
CA LEU A 374 2.65 -6.83 -24.51
C LEU A 374 2.26 -5.75 -23.49
N ASN A 375 1.04 -5.84 -22.98
CA ASN A 375 0.59 -4.93 -21.92
C ASN A 375 1.07 -5.44 -20.56
N VAL A 376 1.62 -4.56 -19.73
CA VAL A 376 2.06 -4.89 -18.38
C VAL A 376 1.55 -3.86 -17.38
N ARG A 377 1.41 -4.25 -16.12
CA ARG A 377 1.15 -3.33 -15.02
C ARG A 377 1.51 -3.95 -13.68
N SER A 378 1.92 -3.11 -12.74
CA SER A 378 2.31 -3.56 -11.41
C SER A 378 1.53 -2.80 -10.34
N PHE A 379 0.88 -3.53 -9.44
CA PHE A 379 0.21 -3.02 -8.23
C PHE A 379 -0.77 -1.87 -8.49
N LEU A 380 -1.66 -2.05 -9.47
CA LEU A 380 -2.50 -0.98 -9.97
C LEU A 380 -4.01 -1.29 -9.97
N ASP A 381 -4.43 -2.56 -10.06
CA ASP A 381 -5.86 -2.91 -10.18
C ASP A 381 -6.66 -2.54 -8.93
N HIS A 382 -6.05 -2.62 -7.75
CA HIS A 382 -6.68 -2.18 -6.50
C HIS A 382 -6.89 -0.66 -6.44
N ASN A 383 -6.15 0.13 -7.22
CA ASN A 383 -6.25 1.60 -7.28
C ASN A 383 -7.15 2.10 -8.43
N ARG A 384 -7.94 1.21 -9.03
CA ARG A 384 -8.91 1.58 -10.06
C ARG A 384 -10.00 2.50 -9.51
N THR A 385 -10.48 3.43 -10.34
CA THR A 385 -11.60 4.29 -9.95
C THR A 385 -12.89 3.48 -9.88
N TYR A 386 -13.55 3.49 -8.72
CA TYR A 386 -14.89 2.91 -8.59
C TYR A 386 -15.90 3.76 -9.36
N LYS A 387 -16.77 3.09 -10.06
CA LYS A 387 -17.96 3.68 -10.68
C LYS A 387 -19.13 2.78 -10.36
N ASN A 388 -20.18 3.36 -9.83
CA ASN A 388 -21.45 2.66 -9.73
C ASN A 388 -21.91 2.34 -11.15
N THR A 389 -22.10 1.08 -11.45
CA THR A 389 -22.60 0.57 -12.73
C THR A 389 -23.86 -0.24 -12.44
N ASP A 390 -24.72 -0.39 -13.44
CA ASP A 390 -25.82 -1.36 -13.33
C ASP A 390 -25.23 -2.72 -12.99
N SER A 391 -25.95 -3.49 -12.20
CA SER A 391 -25.53 -4.83 -11.82
C SER A 391 -25.32 -5.68 -13.08
N LEU A 392 -24.21 -6.41 -13.11
CA LEU A 392 -23.93 -7.38 -14.17
C LEU A 392 -24.72 -8.69 -14.00
N GLY A 393 -25.43 -8.85 -12.88
CA GLY A 393 -26.18 -10.05 -12.57
C GLY A 393 -25.31 -11.29 -12.37
N ILE A 394 -24.05 -11.10 -11.98
CA ILE A 394 -23.09 -12.19 -11.80
C ILE A 394 -23.32 -12.88 -10.44
N ASN A 395 -23.46 -14.18 -10.48
CA ASN A 395 -23.50 -15.00 -9.26
C ASN A 395 -22.08 -15.46 -8.90
N PHE A 396 -21.40 -14.68 -8.05
CA PHE A 396 -20.07 -15.03 -7.56
C PHE A 396 -20.13 -16.19 -6.56
N LYS A 397 -19.21 -17.13 -6.69
CA LYS A 397 -19.04 -18.25 -5.75
C LYS A 397 -18.25 -17.84 -4.51
N LYS A 398 -17.45 -16.80 -4.61
CA LYS A 398 -16.62 -16.25 -3.54
C LYS A 398 -16.92 -14.78 -3.34
N ALA A 399 -16.98 -14.35 -2.09
CA ALA A 399 -17.17 -12.96 -1.72
C ALA A 399 -15.91 -12.47 -1.02
N THR A 400 -15.49 -11.23 -1.33
CA THR A 400 -14.44 -10.56 -0.55
C THR A 400 -14.95 -10.30 0.86
N THR A 401 -14.06 -10.47 1.83
CA THR A 401 -14.38 -10.31 3.26
C THR A 401 -14.02 -8.93 3.80
N ASN A 402 -13.29 -8.13 3.00
CA ASN A 402 -12.95 -6.76 3.38
C ASN A 402 -14.13 -5.81 3.26
N SER A 403 -14.06 -4.71 4.00
CA SER A 403 -15.03 -3.61 3.92
C SER A 403 -14.50 -2.51 3.01
N PHE A 404 -15.37 -2.02 2.14
CA PHE A 404 -15.05 -0.94 1.20
C PHE A 404 -16.04 0.20 1.33
N VAL A 405 -15.52 1.41 1.21
CA VAL A 405 -16.31 2.63 1.24
C VAL A 405 -15.99 3.46 0.00
N TRP A 406 -17.02 4.04 -0.61
CA TRP A 406 -16.91 4.97 -1.70
C TRP A 406 -17.91 6.11 -1.50
N LYS A 407 -17.42 7.32 -1.42
CA LYS A 407 -18.26 8.53 -1.21
C LYS A 407 -19.26 8.35 -0.06
N GLY A 408 -18.77 7.93 1.11
CA GLY A 408 -19.58 7.79 2.29
C GLY A 408 -20.66 6.70 2.21
N GLN A 409 -20.50 5.76 1.33
CA GLN A 409 -21.40 4.62 1.22
C GLN A 409 -20.57 3.33 1.23
N ARG A 410 -20.99 2.40 2.07
CA ARG A 410 -20.46 1.05 2.04
C ARG A 410 -20.75 0.43 0.69
N ILE A 411 -19.73 -0.11 0.06
CA ILE A 411 -19.83 -0.87 -1.17
C ILE A 411 -19.89 -2.35 -0.80
N SER A 412 -20.89 -3.06 -1.34
CA SER A 412 -20.99 -4.50 -1.13
C SER A 412 -19.88 -5.26 -1.86
N SER A 413 -19.58 -6.48 -1.41
CA SER A 413 -18.61 -7.35 -2.08
C SER A 413 -18.99 -7.60 -3.54
N THR A 414 -20.28 -7.83 -3.84
CA THR A 414 -20.77 -7.98 -5.22
C THR A 414 -20.47 -6.74 -6.08
N GLN A 415 -20.76 -5.55 -5.59
CA GLN A 415 -20.50 -4.31 -6.33
C GLN A 415 -19.02 -4.11 -6.63
N ILE A 416 -18.12 -4.39 -5.66
CA ILE A 416 -16.67 -4.31 -5.87
C ILE A 416 -16.17 -5.34 -6.87
N GLN A 417 -16.70 -6.55 -6.82
CA GLN A 417 -16.35 -7.63 -7.74
C GLN A 417 -16.86 -7.33 -9.15
N GLU A 418 -18.10 -6.90 -9.32
CA GLU A 418 -18.65 -6.47 -10.62
C GLU A 418 -17.87 -5.27 -11.21
N ASN A 419 -17.46 -4.33 -10.37
CA ASN A 419 -16.61 -3.21 -10.78
C ASN A 419 -15.26 -3.71 -11.34
N LEU A 420 -14.63 -4.71 -10.71
CA LEU A 420 -13.39 -5.31 -11.18
C LEU A 420 -13.61 -6.11 -12.48
N VAL A 421 -14.68 -6.91 -12.57
CA VAL A 421 -15.05 -7.61 -13.82
C VAL A 421 -15.19 -6.62 -14.98
N ASN A 422 -15.95 -5.54 -14.77
CA ASN A 422 -16.13 -4.49 -15.77
C ASN A 422 -14.81 -3.80 -16.16
N HIS A 423 -13.90 -3.64 -15.18
CA HIS A 423 -12.55 -3.15 -15.45
C HIS A 423 -11.80 -4.07 -16.42
N PHE A 424 -11.76 -5.37 -16.17
CA PHE A 424 -11.13 -6.35 -17.05
C PHE A 424 -11.80 -6.46 -18.41
N MET A 425 -13.14 -6.45 -18.48
CA MET A 425 -13.88 -6.47 -19.74
C MET A 425 -13.50 -5.31 -20.66
N LYS A 426 -13.25 -4.11 -20.11
CA LYS A 426 -12.77 -2.95 -20.90
C LYS A 426 -11.39 -3.15 -21.47
N TRP A 427 -10.52 -3.91 -20.80
CA TRP A 427 -9.16 -4.21 -21.24
C TRP A 427 -9.10 -5.39 -22.22
N LYS A 428 -10.05 -6.32 -22.17
CA LYS A 428 -10.02 -7.60 -22.91
C LYS A 428 -9.60 -7.46 -24.36
N LYS A 429 -10.21 -6.55 -25.13
CA LYS A 429 -9.90 -6.37 -26.56
C LYS A 429 -8.48 -5.87 -26.86
N TYR A 430 -7.80 -5.28 -25.88
CA TYR A 430 -6.45 -4.75 -26.02
C TYR A 430 -5.36 -5.74 -25.60
N VAL A 431 -5.74 -6.80 -24.90
CA VAL A 431 -4.80 -7.76 -24.31
C VAL A 431 -4.95 -9.19 -24.85
N SER A 432 -5.95 -9.44 -25.69
CA SER A 432 -6.24 -10.79 -26.22
C SER A 432 -5.15 -11.35 -27.14
N LYS A 433 -4.30 -10.52 -27.76
CA LYS A 433 -3.29 -10.99 -28.72
C LYS A 433 -2.01 -11.43 -28.03
N TYR A 434 -1.45 -10.61 -27.13
CA TYR A 434 -0.17 -10.86 -26.47
C TYR A 434 -0.28 -10.98 -24.95
N GLY A 435 -1.48 -10.80 -24.39
CA GLY A 435 -1.74 -10.90 -22.98
C GLY A 435 -1.56 -9.59 -22.22
N LEU A 436 -1.90 -9.69 -20.94
CA LEU A 436 -1.66 -8.68 -19.92
C LEU A 436 -0.91 -9.35 -18.76
N LEU A 437 0.31 -8.91 -18.55
CA LEU A 437 1.12 -9.33 -17.41
C LEU A 437 0.83 -8.43 -16.22
N ILE A 438 0.36 -9.01 -15.13
CA ILE A 438 -0.06 -8.27 -13.93
C ILE A 438 0.73 -8.76 -12.73
N LEU A 439 1.34 -7.81 -12.00
CA LEU A 439 1.74 -7.98 -10.61
C LEU A 439 0.69 -7.28 -9.76
N GLU A 440 0.09 -7.98 -8.79
CA GLU A 440 -0.96 -7.36 -7.98
C GLU A 440 -0.88 -7.74 -6.51
N LEU A 441 -1.31 -6.79 -5.67
CA LEU A 441 -1.42 -6.91 -4.22
C LEU A 441 -2.84 -7.37 -3.85
N HIS A 442 -2.93 -8.35 -2.99
CA HIS A 442 -4.18 -8.92 -2.51
C HIS A 442 -4.29 -8.84 -1.01
N SER A 443 -5.51 -8.68 -0.53
CA SER A 443 -5.79 -8.94 0.88
C SER A 443 -5.82 -10.45 1.16
N ILE A 444 -5.77 -10.80 2.42
CA ILE A 444 -6.15 -12.12 2.90
C ILE A 444 -7.52 -12.03 3.56
N ASN A 445 -8.18 -13.17 3.69
CA ASN A 445 -9.48 -13.23 4.39
C ASN A 445 -9.36 -12.60 5.77
N ILE A 446 -10.30 -11.71 6.13
CA ILE A 446 -10.25 -10.92 7.37
C ILE A 446 -10.11 -11.81 8.61
N ASN A 447 -10.81 -12.95 8.64
CA ASN A 447 -10.78 -13.91 9.75
C ASN A 447 -9.45 -14.69 9.87
N LYS A 448 -8.50 -14.47 8.95
CA LYS A 448 -7.17 -15.08 8.98
C LYS A 448 -6.06 -14.09 9.32
N ILE A 449 -6.36 -12.81 9.45
CA ILE A 449 -5.34 -11.78 9.66
C ILE A 449 -4.64 -11.99 10.99
N ASN A 450 -5.38 -12.18 12.08
CA ASN A 450 -4.83 -12.40 13.42
C ASN A 450 -3.82 -13.58 13.48
N HIS A 451 -4.09 -14.66 12.75
CA HIS A 451 -3.21 -15.84 12.67
C HIS A 451 -1.95 -15.61 11.82
N ASN A 452 -1.90 -14.50 11.10
CA ASN A 452 -0.81 -14.13 10.19
C ASN A 452 -0.10 -12.84 10.58
N ILE A 453 -0.40 -12.27 11.73
CA ILE A 453 0.31 -11.14 12.32
C ILE A 453 1.80 -11.49 12.46
N GLY A 454 2.67 -10.60 12.00
CA GLY A 454 4.11 -10.79 11.96
C GLY A 454 4.63 -11.77 10.88
N LYS A 455 3.75 -12.36 10.05
CA LYS A 455 4.13 -13.13 8.86
C LYS A 455 4.02 -12.28 7.59
N VAL A 456 3.07 -11.36 7.57
CA VAL A 456 2.83 -10.35 6.52
C VAL A 456 2.26 -9.10 7.16
N PRO A 457 2.54 -7.90 6.63
CA PRO A 457 2.05 -6.64 7.20
C PRO A 457 0.66 -6.31 6.63
N MET A 458 -0.30 -7.23 6.82
CA MET A 458 -1.61 -7.13 6.16
C MET A 458 -2.44 -5.99 6.73
N THR A 459 -2.35 -5.71 8.03
CA THR A 459 -3.08 -4.62 8.66
C THR A 459 -2.63 -3.26 8.13
N ALA A 460 -1.32 -3.07 7.94
CA ALA A 460 -0.78 -1.88 7.30
C ALA A 460 -1.36 -1.68 5.90
N TYR A 461 -1.40 -2.72 5.09
CA TYR A 461 -1.92 -2.62 3.72
C TYR A 461 -3.43 -2.40 3.67
N ILE A 462 -4.21 -3.11 4.50
CA ILE A 462 -5.67 -2.87 4.56
C ILE A 462 -5.96 -1.44 5.04
N SER A 463 -5.19 -0.94 6.01
CA SER A 463 -5.36 0.43 6.51
C SER A 463 -5.01 1.47 5.47
N THR A 464 -3.83 1.36 4.82
CA THR A 464 -3.40 2.31 3.79
C THR A 464 -4.37 2.37 2.63
N HIS A 465 -4.84 1.22 2.15
CA HIS A 465 -5.73 1.14 1.00
C HIS A 465 -7.18 1.48 1.36
N GLY A 466 -7.69 0.92 2.46
CA GLY A 466 -9.09 1.12 2.87
C GLY A 466 -9.41 2.56 3.24
N PHE A 467 -8.49 3.27 3.89
CA PHE A 467 -8.67 4.69 4.23
C PHE A 467 -8.31 5.65 3.08
N SER A 468 -7.95 5.14 1.91
CA SER A 468 -7.58 5.96 0.73
C SER A 468 -8.33 5.60 -0.55
N ASP A 469 -9.52 5.04 -0.43
CA ASP A 469 -10.42 4.71 -1.55
C ASP A 469 -9.80 3.71 -2.54
N GLN A 470 -9.00 2.76 -2.06
CA GLN A 470 -8.41 1.69 -2.83
C GLN A 470 -9.04 0.35 -2.47
N PHE A 471 -9.20 -0.54 -3.46
CA PHE A 471 -10.07 -1.72 -3.34
C PHE A 471 -9.29 -3.02 -3.52
N MET A 472 -8.54 -3.38 -2.49
CA MET A 472 -7.75 -4.60 -2.43
C MET A 472 -8.64 -5.78 -2.01
N ILE A 473 -8.66 -6.85 -2.82
CA ILE A 473 -9.46 -8.05 -2.57
C ILE A 473 -8.59 -9.29 -2.51
N GLU A 474 -9.13 -10.40 -2.01
CA GLU A 474 -8.43 -11.68 -1.91
C GLU A 474 -8.14 -12.27 -3.30
N TYR A 475 -7.00 -12.95 -3.45
CA TYR A 475 -6.55 -13.49 -4.72
C TYR A 475 -7.57 -14.44 -5.39
N GLU A 476 -8.24 -15.30 -4.61
CA GLU A 476 -9.21 -16.23 -5.17
C GLU A 476 -10.47 -15.53 -5.71
N VAL A 477 -10.84 -14.40 -5.10
CA VAL A 477 -11.94 -13.54 -5.59
C VAL A 477 -11.49 -12.80 -6.85
N TYR A 478 -10.24 -12.32 -6.86
CA TYR A 478 -9.63 -11.67 -8.01
C TYR A 478 -9.61 -12.58 -9.26
N LYS A 479 -9.23 -13.87 -9.08
CA LYS A 479 -9.27 -14.86 -10.16
C LYS A 479 -10.67 -15.06 -10.72
N GLU A 480 -11.66 -15.19 -9.84
CA GLU A 480 -13.05 -15.34 -10.28
C GLU A 480 -13.53 -14.12 -11.08
N CYS A 481 -13.10 -12.91 -10.72
CA CYS A 481 -13.38 -11.72 -11.51
C CYS A 481 -12.73 -11.74 -12.90
N ILE A 482 -11.50 -12.26 -13.02
CA ILE A 482 -10.83 -12.45 -14.32
C ILE A 482 -11.62 -13.43 -15.19
N ASP A 483 -12.04 -14.56 -14.62
CA ASP A 483 -12.81 -15.58 -15.34
C ASP A 483 -14.16 -15.02 -15.82
N HIS A 484 -14.88 -14.29 -14.99
CA HIS A 484 -16.15 -13.65 -15.36
C HIS A 484 -15.98 -12.54 -16.43
N ALA A 485 -14.82 -11.92 -16.50
CA ALA A 485 -14.50 -11.00 -17.61
C ALA A 485 -14.21 -11.72 -18.94
N GLY A 486 -14.18 -13.05 -18.92
CA GLY A 486 -13.87 -13.91 -20.06
C GLY A 486 -12.39 -13.87 -20.45
N LEU A 487 -11.52 -13.60 -19.49
CA LEU A 487 -10.07 -13.73 -19.58
C LEU A 487 -9.62 -14.98 -18.83
N LYS A 488 -8.44 -15.52 -19.15
CA LYS A 488 -7.89 -16.71 -18.51
C LYS A 488 -6.49 -16.46 -18.02
N ILE A 489 -6.17 -17.01 -16.86
CA ILE A 489 -4.80 -17.00 -16.31
C ILE A 489 -4.01 -18.16 -16.94
N ASP A 490 -2.86 -17.85 -17.51
CA ASP A 490 -1.89 -18.87 -17.94
C ASP A 490 -1.18 -19.47 -16.71
N LYS A 491 -1.50 -20.73 -16.43
CA LYS A 491 -0.98 -21.46 -15.27
C LYS A 491 0.53 -21.66 -15.29
N LYS A 492 1.17 -21.63 -16.45
CA LYS A 492 2.63 -21.74 -16.58
C LYS A 492 3.34 -20.59 -15.88
N TYR A 493 2.74 -19.38 -15.92
CA TYR A 493 3.36 -18.16 -15.43
C TYR A 493 2.71 -17.62 -14.14
N GLU A 494 1.69 -18.31 -13.61
CA GLU A 494 1.09 -17.94 -12.32
C GLU A 494 2.10 -18.11 -11.18
N LYS A 495 2.36 -17.05 -10.40
CA LYS A 495 3.19 -17.07 -9.19
C LYS A 495 2.44 -16.39 -8.05
N ILE A 496 2.65 -16.90 -6.85
CA ILE A 496 1.97 -16.43 -5.63
C ILE A 496 2.99 -16.29 -4.51
N PHE A 497 2.91 -15.19 -3.77
CA PHE A 497 3.80 -14.87 -2.67
C PHE A 497 3.02 -14.45 -1.41
N PRO A 498 3.56 -14.72 -0.21
CA PRO A 498 4.80 -15.50 0.04
C PRO A 498 4.65 -17.01 -0.21
N ASN A 499 3.41 -17.54 -0.20
CA ASN A 499 3.10 -18.96 -0.43
C ASN A 499 1.59 -19.15 -0.73
N ASN A 500 1.16 -20.39 -0.98
CA ASN A 500 -0.24 -20.71 -1.31
C ASN A 500 -1.23 -20.54 -0.15
N ASP A 501 -0.78 -20.49 1.10
CA ASP A 501 -1.65 -20.27 2.27
C ASP A 501 -1.92 -18.79 2.49
N ILE A 502 -0.92 -17.95 2.18
CA ILE A 502 -0.97 -16.48 2.29
C ILE A 502 -0.71 -15.91 0.90
N LYS A 503 -1.80 -15.63 0.17
CA LYS A 503 -1.76 -15.16 -1.23
C LYS A 503 -1.81 -13.64 -1.28
N MET A 504 -0.73 -12.98 -0.83
CA MET A 504 -0.69 -11.53 -0.73
C MET A 504 -0.28 -10.85 -2.05
N ILE A 505 0.63 -11.46 -2.81
CA ILE A 505 1.06 -10.92 -4.10
C ILE A 505 0.94 -12.01 -5.14
N SER A 506 0.43 -11.65 -6.31
CA SER A 506 0.38 -12.54 -7.46
C SER A 506 1.07 -11.96 -8.68
N ILE A 507 1.61 -12.85 -9.52
CA ILE A 507 2.02 -12.57 -10.89
C ILE A 507 1.15 -13.43 -11.78
N ASN A 508 0.45 -12.79 -12.72
CA ASN A 508 -0.43 -13.47 -13.65
C ASN A 508 -0.23 -12.96 -15.06
N LEU A 509 -0.19 -13.87 -16.02
CA LEU A 509 -0.42 -13.55 -17.41
C LEU A 509 -1.87 -13.89 -17.73
N ILE A 510 -2.63 -12.93 -18.23
CA ILE A 510 -4.04 -13.12 -18.61
C ILE A 510 -4.28 -12.76 -20.08
N SER A 511 -5.13 -13.50 -20.75
CA SER A 511 -5.49 -13.28 -22.14
C SER A 511 -6.91 -13.74 -22.47
#